data_53ea0d3801763231794ef9873a9c40df
#
_entry.id   53ea0d3801763231794ef9873a9c40df
#
_cell.length_a   1.000
_cell.length_b   1.000
_cell.length_c   1.000
_cell.angle_alpha   90.00
_cell.angle_beta   90.00
_cell.angle_gamma   90.00
#
_symmetry.space_group_name_H-M   'P 1'
#
loop_
_entity.id
_entity.type
_entity.pdbx_description
1 polymer ?
#
loop_
_entity_poly.entity_id
_entity_poly.type
_entity_poly.pdbx_seq_one_letter_code
_entity_poly.pdbx_strand_id
1 'polypeptide(L)'
;RKDMKPEYDRIAVKAVVTLISNWRTHRGGLLHEGIVPSHAAYYFVGFWAWDTWRFSAALAKFDPELAKDNIRAMFDYQQPDGMIIDCIYTDPAENNARDSKPPLVSWAVDEIFTHTNDTAFISEMYPQLMAYYKWWYNKRDHNRNGMCEYGSTDGTLEAAAWESGMDNAIRFDDAKMLKNDGAEDAWSMDQESVDLNAYLALECKLLKKFAGILGVTFDGPDYSSQVADYFFDKEKGFFFDRRLKDGSFIQEPGCEAYTPLWTKVATADQVKAMLPLLTDTAKFSTYIPFPTVAADHPKYNPRGYWRGPIWLDQTYFAIRGLRNYGYNKMADEYTLQVFDRLQGLKEGAPIHENYGTHR
;
A
#
# COMPACT_ATOMS: atom_id res chain seq x y z
N ARG A 1 -23.00 -12.35 -6.00
CA ARG A 1 -23.53 -13.59 -5.41
C ARG A 1 -23.67 -14.74 -6.43
N LYS A 2 -24.16 -14.48 -7.64
CA LYS A 2 -24.44 -15.56 -8.63
C LYS A 2 -23.22 -16.42 -8.98
N ASP A 3 -22.03 -15.85 -8.93
CA ASP A 3 -20.77 -16.51 -9.34
C ASP A 3 -19.91 -16.93 -8.15
N MET A 4 -20.44 -16.86 -6.92
CA MET A 4 -19.72 -17.17 -5.69
C MET A 4 -20.17 -18.51 -5.11
N LYS A 5 -19.19 -19.29 -4.62
CA LYS A 5 -19.52 -20.49 -3.87
C LYS A 5 -20.32 -20.14 -2.61
N PRO A 6 -21.41 -20.87 -2.29
CA PRO A 6 -22.28 -20.54 -1.15
C PRO A 6 -21.55 -20.38 0.19
N GLU A 7 -20.48 -21.14 0.40
CA GLU A 7 -19.67 -21.10 1.62
C GLU A 7 -18.94 -19.76 1.84
N TYR A 8 -18.71 -18.99 0.75
CA TYR A 8 -18.03 -17.67 0.84
C TYR A 8 -18.99 -16.49 0.78
N ASP A 9 -20.29 -16.74 0.53
CA ASP A 9 -21.29 -15.68 0.41
C ASP A 9 -21.35 -14.81 1.67
N ARG A 10 -21.31 -15.41 2.85
CA ARG A 10 -21.34 -14.68 4.13
C ARG A 10 -20.14 -13.77 4.31
N ILE A 11 -18.94 -14.22 3.92
CA ILE A 11 -17.71 -13.42 4.01
C ILE A 11 -17.80 -12.22 3.06
N ALA A 12 -18.26 -12.43 1.82
CA ALA A 12 -18.43 -11.35 0.86
C ALA A 12 -19.46 -10.31 1.33
N VAL A 13 -20.60 -10.77 1.84
CA VAL A 13 -21.62 -9.87 2.41
C VAL A 13 -21.03 -9.09 3.59
N LYS A 14 -20.31 -9.75 4.49
CA LYS A 14 -19.66 -9.11 5.63
C LYS A 14 -18.67 -8.03 5.17
N ALA A 15 -17.84 -8.31 4.18
CA ALA A 15 -16.86 -7.35 3.65
C ALA A 15 -17.55 -6.10 3.07
N VAL A 16 -18.59 -6.30 2.23
CA VAL A 16 -19.36 -5.19 1.63
C VAL A 16 -20.08 -4.39 2.71
N VAL A 17 -20.75 -5.04 3.66
CA VAL A 17 -21.45 -4.35 4.77
C VAL A 17 -20.46 -3.55 5.62
N THR A 18 -19.29 -4.12 5.95
CA THR A 18 -18.25 -3.42 6.71
C THR A 18 -17.77 -2.17 5.97
N LEU A 19 -17.50 -2.29 4.66
CA LEU A 19 -17.06 -1.17 3.86
C LEU A 19 -18.12 -0.06 3.79
N ILE A 20 -19.36 -0.39 3.41
CA ILE A 20 -20.45 0.58 3.27
C ILE A 20 -20.90 1.19 4.62
N SER A 21 -20.80 0.47 5.72
CA SER A 21 -21.11 1.04 7.06
C SER A 21 -20.10 2.10 7.50
N ASN A 22 -18.96 2.20 6.84
CA ASN A 22 -17.97 3.26 7.03
C ASN A 22 -18.05 4.37 5.96
N TRP A 23 -19.12 4.39 5.18
CA TRP A 23 -19.37 5.45 4.22
C TRP A 23 -19.64 6.79 4.91
N ARG A 24 -19.07 7.85 4.32
CA ARG A 24 -19.23 9.22 4.76
C ARG A 24 -19.61 10.13 3.61
N THR A 25 -20.72 10.85 3.76
CA THR A 25 -21.17 11.84 2.79
C THR A 25 -20.26 13.06 2.81
N HIS A 26 -20.22 13.79 1.70
CA HIS A 26 -19.55 15.08 1.61
C HIS A 26 -20.16 16.08 2.63
N ARG A 27 -19.30 16.79 3.34
CA ARG A 27 -19.68 17.86 4.29
C ARG A 27 -18.43 18.65 4.70
N GLY A 28 -18.62 19.94 4.99
CA GLY A 28 -17.50 20.80 5.38
C GLY A 28 -16.40 20.79 4.34
N GLY A 29 -15.18 20.49 4.76
CA GLY A 29 -14.02 20.36 3.87
C GLY A 29 -13.98 19.11 3.01
N LEU A 30 -14.83 18.13 3.23
CA LEU A 30 -14.94 16.95 2.36
C LEU A 30 -15.87 17.28 1.19
N LEU A 31 -15.30 17.54 0.00
CA LEU A 31 -16.02 17.93 -1.20
C LEU A 31 -16.64 16.75 -1.95
N HIS A 32 -16.12 15.55 -1.74
CA HIS A 32 -16.64 14.30 -2.27
C HIS A 32 -16.88 13.28 -1.16
N GLU A 33 -17.67 12.26 -1.47
CA GLU A 33 -17.99 11.17 -0.57
C GLU A 33 -16.86 10.13 -0.51
N GLY A 34 -16.81 9.35 0.55
CA GLY A 34 -15.81 8.30 0.65
C GLY A 34 -16.02 7.36 1.83
N ILE A 35 -15.04 6.51 2.04
CA ILE A 35 -15.02 5.52 3.11
C ILE A 35 -13.95 5.91 4.13
N VAL A 36 -14.36 5.96 5.40
CA VAL A 36 -13.41 6.13 6.51
C VAL A 36 -12.97 4.75 7.02
N PRO A 37 -11.80 4.64 7.68
CA PRO A 37 -11.36 3.37 8.26
C PRO A 37 -12.34 2.83 9.30
N SER A 38 -12.88 3.68 10.18
CA SER A 38 -13.85 3.27 11.18
C SER A 38 -14.60 4.45 11.78
N HIS A 39 -15.91 4.30 11.97
CA HIS A 39 -16.72 5.21 12.79
C HIS A 39 -16.65 4.87 14.30
N ALA A 40 -16.00 3.77 14.68
CA ALA A 40 -15.91 3.34 16.08
C ALA A 40 -14.97 4.20 16.93
N ALA A 41 -14.00 4.88 16.30
CA ALA A 41 -13.07 5.78 16.97
C ALA A 41 -13.16 7.19 16.34
N TYR A 42 -13.23 8.21 17.17
CA TYR A 42 -13.41 9.60 16.73
C TYR A 42 -12.30 10.10 15.80
N TYR A 43 -11.08 9.58 15.93
CA TYR A 43 -9.94 9.96 15.10
C TYR A 43 -9.89 9.20 13.76
N PHE A 44 -10.58 8.07 13.59
CA PHE A 44 -10.63 7.31 12.35
C PHE A 44 -11.73 7.76 11.36
N VAL A 45 -12.22 8.97 11.51
CA VAL A 45 -13.25 9.55 10.63
C VAL A 45 -12.69 10.43 9.52
N GLY A 46 -11.37 10.43 9.33
CA GLY A 46 -10.68 11.05 8.19
C GLY A 46 -10.56 10.09 7.01
N PHE A 47 -10.10 10.62 5.87
CA PHE A 47 -9.72 9.85 4.69
C PHE A 47 -8.20 9.83 4.61
N TRP A 48 -7.59 8.69 4.95
CA TRP A 48 -6.16 8.44 4.70
C TRP A 48 -5.95 8.02 3.27
N ALA A 49 -4.89 8.53 2.63
CA ALA A 49 -4.71 8.36 1.21
C ALA A 49 -4.60 6.89 0.78
N TRP A 50 -3.71 6.09 1.38
CA TRP A 50 -3.54 4.71 0.92
C TRP A 50 -4.72 3.78 1.29
N ASP A 51 -5.44 4.07 2.39
CA ASP A 51 -6.72 3.43 2.71
C ASP A 51 -7.75 3.72 1.63
N THR A 52 -7.83 4.99 1.21
CA THR A 52 -8.71 5.45 0.14
C THR A 52 -8.47 4.68 -1.16
N TRP A 53 -7.21 4.48 -1.54
CA TRP A 53 -6.89 3.69 -2.74
C TRP A 53 -7.39 2.26 -2.65
N ARG A 54 -7.19 1.59 -1.52
CA ARG A 54 -7.64 0.21 -1.27
C ARG A 54 -9.15 0.11 -1.22
N PHE A 55 -9.82 1.05 -0.55
CA PHE A 55 -11.29 1.09 -0.51
C PHE A 55 -11.89 1.31 -1.89
N SER A 56 -11.32 2.22 -2.68
CA SER A 56 -11.77 2.49 -4.04
C SER A 56 -11.59 1.27 -4.97
N ALA A 57 -10.47 0.57 -4.86
CA ALA A 57 -10.25 -0.67 -5.60
C ALA A 57 -11.29 -1.75 -5.24
N ALA A 58 -11.68 -1.86 -3.98
CA ALA A 58 -12.73 -2.78 -3.54
C ALA A 58 -14.13 -2.35 -4.02
N LEU A 59 -14.45 -1.05 -3.93
CA LEU A 59 -15.73 -0.46 -4.36
C LEU A 59 -15.94 -0.58 -5.87
N ALA A 60 -14.88 -0.55 -6.67
CA ALA A 60 -14.94 -0.59 -8.13
C ALA A 60 -15.85 -1.72 -8.69
N LYS A 61 -15.97 -2.81 -7.94
CA LYS A 61 -16.75 -4.00 -8.33
C LYS A 61 -18.27 -3.86 -8.15
N PHE A 62 -18.73 -2.96 -7.29
CA PHE A 62 -20.15 -2.88 -6.94
C PHE A 62 -20.68 -1.45 -6.80
N ASP A 63 -19.84 -0.47 -6.56
CA ASP A 63 -20.17 0.95 -6.52
C ASP A 63 -19.03 1.80 -7.10
N PRO A 64 -18.85 1.78 -8.44
CA PRO A 64 -17.76 2.49 -9.07
C PRO A 64 -17.88 4.02 -8.95
N GLU A 65 -19.07 4.60 -8.81
CA GLU A 65 -19.22 6.04 -8.63
C GLU A 65 -18.70 6.48 -7.25
N LEU A 66 -19.05 5.75 -6.19
CA LEU A 66 -18.47 6.00 -4.87
C LEU A 66 -16.95 5.77 -4.87
N ALA A 67 -16.45 4.78 -5.63
CA ALA A 67 -15.02 4.56 -5.79
C ALA A 67 -14.31 5.77 -6.41
N LYS A 68 -14.89 6.39 -7.45
CA LYS A 68 -14.37 7.60 -8.09
C LYS A 68 -14.38 8.79 -7.12
N ASP A 69 -15.49 9.01 -6.43
CA ASP A 69 -15.63 10.12 -5.49
C ASP A 69 -14.67 10.00 -4.30
N ASN A 70 -14.43 8.78 -3.83
CA ASN A 70 -13.45 8.51 -2.79
C ASN A 70 -12.01 8.92 -3.23
N ILE A 71 -11.65 8.68 -4.49
CA ILE A 71 -10.38 9.14 -5.07
C ILE A 71 -10.39 10.66 -5.22
N ARG A 72 -11.45 11.24 -5.81
CA ARG A 72 -11.57 12.69 -5.98
C ARG A 72 -11.39 13.44 -4.68
N ALA A 73 -11.94 12.93 -3.57
CA ALA A 73 -11.85 13.54 -2.26
C ALA A 73 -10.39 13.82 -1.84
N MET A 74 -9.48 12.86 -2.08
CA MET A 74 -8.07 13.08 -1.79
C MET A 74 -7.40 14.08 -2.74
N PHE A 75 -7.77 14.04 -4.02
CA PHE A 75 -7.23 14.95 -5.04
C PHE A 75 -7.75 16.37 -4.94
N ASP A 76 -8.87 16.60 -4.25
CA ASP A 76 -9.34 17.96 -3.91
C ASP A 76 -8.30 18.75 -3.10
N TYR A 77 -7.42 18.04 -2.38
CA TYR A 77 -6.36 18.61 -1.55
C TYR A 77 -4.95 18.38 -2.10
N GLN A 78 -4.85 17.99 -3.37
CA GLN A 78 -3.54 17.88 -4.01
C GLN A 78 -2.78 19.20 -3.94
N GLN A 79 -1.54 19.15 -3.47
CA GLN A 79 -0.71 20.34 -3.33
C GLN A 79 -0.20 20.81 -4.69
N PRO A 80 0.20 22.09 -4.82
CA PRO A 80 0.67 22.65 -6.10
C PRO A 80 1.87 21.91 -6.71
N ASP A 81 2.70 21.27 -5.90
CA ASP A 81 3.84 20.45 -6.35
C ASP A 81 3.47 19.01 -6.74
N GLY A 82 2.21 18.63 -6.59
CA GLY A 82 1.67 17.31 -6.91
C GLY A 82 1.48 16.38 -5.72
N MET A 83 1.92 16.75 -4.52
CA MET A 83 1.77 15.93 -3.31
C MET A 83 0.31 15.63 -3.01
N ILE A 84 0.01 14.38 -2.70
CA ILE A 84 -1.22 13.98 -2.01
C ILE A 84 -0.91 13.91 -0.51
N ILE A 85 -1.67 14.65 0.28
CA ILE A 85 -1.44 14.70 1.73
C ILE A 85 -1.92 13.43 2.41
N ASP A 86 -1.38 13.14 3.58
CA ASP A 86 -1.61 11.93 4.35
C ASP A 86 -3.08 11.66 4.61
N CYS A 87 -3.78 12.63 5.18
CA CYS A 87 -5.15 12.48 5.64
C CYS A 87 -5.93 13.78 5.53
N ILE A 88 -7.23 13.68 5.18
CA ILE A 88 -8.16 14.82 5.13
C ILE A 88 -9.37 14.57 6.04
N TYR A 89 -9.90 15.65 6.59
CA TYR A 89 -11.04 15.64 7.52
C TYR A 89 -12.16 16.59 7.09
N THR A 90 -13.30 16.48 7.74
CA THR A 90 -14.42 17.43 7.59
C THR A 90 -14.01 18.87 7.89
N ASP A 91 -13.16 19.06 8.92
CA ASP A 91 -12.49 20.33 9.18
C ASP A 91 -11.11 20.33 8.51
N PRO A 92 -10.87 21.18 7.49
CA PRO A 92 -9.57 21.23 6.83
C PRO A 92 -8.40 21.61 7.75
N ALA A 93 -8.66 22.22 8.89
CA ALA A 93 -7.63 22.56 9.88
C ALA A 93 -7.02 21.29 10.53
N GLU A 94 -7.72 20.16 10.48
CA GLU A 94 -7.25 18.88 10.98
C GLU A 94 -6.48 18.06 9.92
N ASN A 95 -6.44 18.53 8.67
CA ASN A 95 -5.75 17.82 7.59
C ASN A 95 -4.25 17.68 7.89
N ASN A 96 -3.70 16.49 7.61
CA ASN A 96 -2.28 16.22 7.79
C ASN A 96 -1.54 16.31 6.46
N ALA A 97 -0.70 17.34 6.32
CA ALA A 97 0.20 17.55 5.18
C ALA A 97 1.69 17.37 5.55
N ARG A 98 1.98 16.75 6.69
CA ARG A 98 3.36 16.48 7.13
C ARG A 98 4.04 15.41 6.30
N ASP A 99 3.25 14.56 5.68
CA ASP A 99 3.67 13.40 4.89
C ASP A 99 2.62 13.05 3.84
N SER A 100 2.96 12.12 2.96
CA SER A 100 2.03 11.47 2.04
C SER A 100 1.70 10.06 2.52
N LYS A 101 1.27 9.19 1.60
CA LYS A 101 1.07 7.74 1.82
C LYS A 101 1.55 6.96 0.59
N PRO A 102 1.77 5.65 0.72
CA PRO A 102 2.23 4.84 -0.42
C PRO A 102 1.37 5.02 -1.67
N PRO A 103 2.00 5.17 -2.85
CA PRO A 103 1.31 5.49 -4.10
C PRO A 103 0.70 4.23 -4.75
N LEU A 104 -0.56 3.94 -4.43
CA LEU A 104 -1.35 2.85 -5.01
C LEU A 104 -2.54 3.37 -5.83
N VAL A 105 -2.62 4.66 -6.07
CA VAL A 105 -3.83 5.28 -6.65
C VAL A 105 -4.09 4.83 -8.08
N SER A 106 -3.07 4.68 -8.92
CA SER A 106 -3.27 4.21 -10.30
C SER A 106 -3.81 2.78 -10.35
N TRP A 107 -3.46 1.94 -9.38
CA TRP A 107 -4.10 0.63 -9.24
C TRP A 107 -5.60 0.76 -8.96
N ALA A 108 -6.02 1.64 -8.06
CA ALA A 108 -7.44 1.87 -7.78
C ALA A 108 -8.18 2.40 -9.02
N VAL A 109 -7.58 3.33 -9.76
CA VAL A 109 -8.12 3.84 -11.03
C VAL A 109 -8.22 2.74 -12.08
N ASP A 110 -7.23 1.85 -12.17
CA ASP A 110 -7.24 0.72 -13.11
C ASP A 110 -8.31 -0.32 -12.76
N GLU A 111 -8.56 -0.56 -11.48
CA GLU A 111 -9.67 -1.41 -11.02
C GLU A 111 -11.04 -0.79 -11.42
N ILE A 112 -11.21 0.52 -11.25
CA ILE A 112 -12.42 1.22 -11.70
C ILE A 112 -12.56 1.09 -13.22
N PHE A 113 -11.51 1.34 -13.98
CA PHE A 113 -11.54 1.21 -15.44
C PHE A 113 -11.86 -0.22 -15.89
N THR A 114 -11.29 -1.22 -15.24
CA THR A 114 -11.53 -2.64 -15.54
C THR A 114 -13.02 -3.02 -15.41
N HIS A 115 -13.73 -2.40 -14.47
CA HIS A 115 -15.15 -2.70 -14.24
C HIS A 115 -16.12 -1.78 -15.00
N THR A 116 -15.67 -0.61 -15.47
CA THR A 116 -16.55 0.41 -16.07
C THR A 116 -16.23 0.72 -17.54
N ASN A 117 -14.98 0.51 -17.95
CA ASN A 117 -14.41 1.04 -19.21
C ASN A 117 -14.53 2.56 -19.33
N ASP A 118 -14.58 3.29 -18.22
CA ASP A 118 -14.75 4.75 -18.19
C ASP A 118 -13.43 5.47 -18.50
N THR A 119 -13.25 5.76 -19.79
CA THR A 119 -12.11 6.55 -20.29
C THR A 119 -12.18 8.02 -19.88
N ALA A 120 -13.39 8.55 -19.61
CA ALA A 120 -13.55 9.93 -19.17
C ALA A 120 -12.94 10.13 -17.77
N PHE A 121 -13.13 9.17 -16.85
CA PHE A 121 -12.50 9.20 -15.54
C PHE A 121 -10.97 9.11 -15.62
N ILE A 122 -10.43 8.26 -16.52
CA ILE A 122 -8.98 8.23 -16.79
C ILE A 122 -8.49 9.58 -17.28
N SER A 123 -9.21 10.21 -18.22
CA SER A 123 -8.86 11.54 -18.75
C SER A 123 -8.90 12.63 -17.68
N GLU A 124 -9.89 12.57 -16.79
CA GLU A 124 -10.02 13.49 -15.64
C GLU A 124 -8.82 13.39 -14.71
N MET A 125 -8.42 12.16 -14.35
CA MET A 125 -7.44 11.91 -13.29
C MET A 125 -5.98 11.94 -13.77
N TYR A 126 -5.72 11.64 -15.04
CA TYR A 126 -4.37 11.42 -15.55
C TYR A 126 -3.38 12.56 -15.26
N PRO A 127 -3.71 13.86 -15.47
CA PRO A 127 -2.79 14.95 -15.16
C PRO A 127 -2.41 15.00 -13.68
N GLN A 128 -3.37 14.76 -12.79
CA GLN A 128 -3.18 14.79 -11.35
C GLN A 128 -2.39 13.55 -10.86
N LEU A 129 -2.65 12.38 -11.44
CA LEU A 129 -1.88 11.17 -11.19
C LEU A 129 -0.42 11.34 -11.60
N MET A 130 -0.16 11.95 -12.78
CA MET A 130 1.19 12.24 -13.25
C MET A 130 1.92 13.22 -12.34
N ALA A 131 1.22 14.25 -11.84
CA ALA A 131 1.78 15.22 -10.90
C ALA A 131 2.21 14.52 -9.59
N TYR A 132 1.36 13.65 -9.04
CA TYR A 132 1.69 12.88 -7.84
C TYR A 132 2.84 11.89 -8.06
N TYR A 133 2.85 11.19 -9.20
CA TYR A 133 3.94 10.28 -9.57
C TYR A 133 5.29 11.00 -9.66
N LYS A 134 5.35 12.15 -10.34
CA LYS A 134 6.57 12.97 -10.46
C LYS A 134 7.00 13.56 -9.12
N TRP A 135 6.05 13.87 -8.22
CA TRP A 135 6.35 14.40 -6.90
C TRP A 135 7.29 13.47 -6.11
N TRP A 136 7.10 12.15 -6.17
CA TRP A 136 7.96 11.19 -5.48
C TRP A 136 9.42 11.35 -5.90
N TYR A 137 9.71 11.40 -7.19
CA TYR A 137 11.07 11.56 -7.71
C TYR A 137 11.64 12.95 -7.46
N ASN A 138 10.81 13.97 -7.40
CA ASN A 138 11.25 15.35 -7.14
C ASN A 138 11.53 15.62 -5.66
N LYS A 139 10.83 14.94 -4.74
CA LYS A 139 10.82 15.24 -3.31
C LYS A 139 11.30 14.09 -2.40
N ARG A 140 11.47 12.88 -2.94
CA ARG A 140 11.74 11.65 -2.21
C ARG A 140 12.83 10.77 -2.85
N ASP A 141 13.70 11.37 -3.64
CA ASP A 141 14.88 10.74 -4.24
C ASP A 141 16.11 11.59 -3.87
N HIS A 142 16.62 11.37 -2.66
CA HIS A 142 17.66 12.19 -2.05
C HIS A 142 18.94 12.23 -2.86
N ASN A 143 19.41 11.08 -3.32
CA ASN A 143 20.66 10.94 -4.09
C ASN A 143 20.44 10.95 -5.61
N ARG A 144 19.19 11.10 -6.07
CA ARG A 144 18.78 11.17 -7.47
C ARG A 144 19.21 9.94 -8.31
N ASN A 145 19.16 8.77 -7.68
CA ASN A 145 19.46 7.51 -8.37
C ASN A 145 18.21 6.81 -8.94
N GLY A 146 17.02 7.39 -8.73
CA GLY A 146 15.75 6.84 -9.18
C GLY A 146 15.12 5.82 -8.22
N MET A 147 15.73 5.62 -7.05
CA MET A 147 15.14 4.83 -5.96
C MET A 147 14.73 5.78 -4.84
N CYS A 148 13.42 5.80 -4.54
CA CYS A 148 12.85 6.76 -3.59
C CYS A 148 12.91 6.25 -2.15
N GLU A 149 12.91 7.20 -1.23
CA GLU A 149 12.82 7.01 0.21
C GLU A 149 11.46 7.52 0.73
N TYR A 150 10.94 6.95 1.80
CA TYR A 150 9.88 7.61 2.58
C TYR A 150 10.45 8.84 3.30
N GLY A 151 9.61 9.84 3.49
CA GLY A 151 10.06 11.10 4.04
C GLY A 151 8.94 11.94 4.65
N SER A 152 9.25 13.21 4.90
CA SER A 152 8.32 14.16 5.49
C SER A 152 8.56 15.57 4.99
N THR A 153 7.57 16.46 5.21
CA THR A 153 7.69 17.89 4.93
C THR A 153 8.31 18.67 6.09
N ASP A 154 8.21 18.13 7.30
CA ASP A 154 8.67 18.78 8.54
C ASP A 154 10.03 18.25 9.07
N GLY A 155 10.63 17.28 8.38
CA GLY A 155 11.92 16.69 8.75
C GLY A 155 11.84 15.66 9.87
N THR A 156 10.67 15.32 10.39
CA THR A 156 10.53 14.33 11.45
C THR A 156 10.53 12.90 10.92
N LEU A 157 11.20 12.00 11.64
CA LEU A 157 11.14 10.55 11.36
C LEU A 157 9.75 9.98 11.61
N GLU A 158 9.02 10.52 12.57
CA GLU A 158 7.64 10.12 12.86
C GLU A 158 6.75 10.26 11.63
N ALA A 159 6.73 11.46 11.01
CA ALA A 159 5.94 11.70 9.82
C ALA A 159 6.42 10.86 8.62
N ALA A 160 7.74 10.66 8.47
CA ALA A 160 8.29 9.79 7.43
C ALA A 160 7.88 8.32 7.61
N ALA A 161 7.82 7.83 8.83
CA ALA A 161 7.29 6.50 9.13
C ALA A 161 5.79 6.41 8.81
N TRP A 162 5.01 7.45 9.12
CA TRP A 162 3.59 7.53 8.72
C TRP A 162 3.42 7.54 7.20
N GLU A 163 4.33 8.19 6.45
CA GLU A 163 4.32 8.16 4.98
C GLU A 163 4.41 6.75 4.42
N SER A 164 5.15 5.86 5.09
CA SER A 164 5.23 4.45 4.72
C SER A 164 3.92 3.67 4.99
N GLY A 165 3.04 4.22 5.82
CA GLY A 165 1.87 3.54 6.36
C GLY A 165 2.19 2.50 7.42
N MET A 166 3.46 2.17 7.64
CA MET A 166 3.95 1.18 8.60
C MET A 166 4.64 1.88 9.77
N ASP A 167 3.88 2.62 10.56
CA ASP A 167 4.25 3.68 11.48
C ASP A 167 5.42 3.36 12.43
N ASN A 168 5.59 2.11 12.83
CA ASN A 168 6.64 1.67 13.74
C ASN A 168 7.40 0.44 13.25
N ALA A 169 7.49 0.24 11.94
CA ALA A 169 8.17 -0.91 11.35
C ALA A 169 9.63 -1.00 11.82
N ILE A 170 10.08 -2.23 12.10
CA ILE A 170 11.44 -2.50 12.64
C ILE A 170 12.52 -1.96 11.71
N ARG A 171 12.31 -2.02 10.39
CA ARG A 171 13.27 -1.52 9.38
C ARG A 171 13.61 -0.04 9.53
N PHE A 172 12.80 0.74 10.25
CA PHE A 172 13.01 2.17 10.48
C PHE A 172 13.65 2.50 11.84
N ASP A 173 13.93 1.50 12.68
CA ASP A 173 14.44 1.74 14.04
C ASP A 173 15.72 2.59 14.07
N ASP A 174 16.61 2.42 13.09
CA ASP A 174 17.89 3.13 12.99
C ASP A 174 17.89 4.21 11.90
N ALA A 175 16.74 4.52 11.27
CA ALA A 175 16.62 5.50 10.20
C ALA A 175 16.89 6.92 10.72
N LYS A 176 17.49 7.73 9.86
CA LYS A 176 17.77 9.17 10.10
C LYS A 176 17.19 9.98 8.95
N MET A 177 16.85 11.23 9.24
CA MET A 177 16.30 12.13 8.25
C MET A 177 17.39 12.95 7.58
N LEU A 178 17.32 13.06 6.26
CA LEU A 178 18.19 13.84 5.40
C LEU A 178 17.37 14.91 4.70
N LYS A 179 17.84 16.17 4.75
CA LYS A 179 17.19 17.24 3.99
C LYS A 179 17.53 17.13 2.52
N ASN A 180 16.52 17.22 1.65
CA ASN A 180 16.73 17.17 0.22
C ASN A 180 17.11 18.55 -0.33
N ASP A 181 18.08 18.58 -1.24
CA ASP A 181 18.56 19.82 -1.83
C ASP A 181 17.47 20.51 -2.67
N GLY A 182 17.41 21.84 -2.55
CA GLY A 182 16.53 22.68 -3.36
C GLY A 182 15.08 22.73 -2.90
N ALA A 183 14.73 22.13 -1.76
CA ALA A 183 13.39 22.22 -1.18
C ALA A 183 13.46 22.42 0.34
N GLU A 184 12.67 23.38 0.85
CA GLU A 184 12.62 23.61 2.31
C GLU A 184 11.77 22.57 3.04
N ASP A 185 10.81 21.99 2.35
CA ASP A 185 9.77 21.07 2.84
C ASP A 185 9.94 19.63 2.33
N ALA A 186 11.16 19.22 2.01
CA ALA A 186 11.43 17.88 1.53
C ALA A 186 12.58 17.21 2.28
N TRP A 187 12.25 16.17 3.01
CA TRP A 187 13.16 15.34 3.77
C TRP A 187 12.92 13.87 3.45
N SER A 188 13.98 13.09 3.38
CA SER A 188 13.94 11.64 3.15
C SER A 188 14.62 10.90 4.31
N MET A 189 14.16 9.68 4.60
CA MET A 189 14.95 8.73 5.40
C MET A 189 16.28 8.43 4.69
N ASP A 190 17.31 8.06 5.44
CA ASP A 190 18.60 7.63 4.91
C ASP A 190 18.60 6.18 4.40
N GLN A 191 17.44 5.73 3.94
CA GLN A 191 17.21 4.39 3.36
C GLN A 191 16.15 4.42 2.26
N GLU A 192 16.43 3.71 1.18
CA GLU A 192 15.50 3.45 0.08
C GLU A 192 14.63 2.27 0.43
N SER A 193 13.32 2.39 0.20
CA SER A 193 12.34 1.38 0.60
C SER A 193 11.85 0.55 -0.57
N VAL A 194 11.90 -0.78 -0.42
CA VAL A 194 11.56 -1.73 -1.49
C VAL A 194 10.09 -1.67 -1.87
N ASP A 195 9.19 -1.55 -0.91
CA ASP A 195 7.75 -1.44 -1.16
C ASP A 195 7.40 -0.16 -1.93
N LEU A 196 7.95 0.98 -1.52
CA LEU A 196 7.74 2.26 -2.21
C LEU A 196 8.14 2.16 -3.69
N ASN A 197 9.33 1.64 -3.98
CA ASN A 197 9.82 1.55 -5.34
C ASN A 197 9.09 0.47 -6.18
N ALA A 198 8.58 -0.58 -5.55
CA ALA A 198 7.69 -1.53 -6.20
C ALA A 198 6.32 -0.90 -6.51
N TYR A 199 5.76 -0.09 -5.62
CA TYR A 199 4.55 0.69 -5.92
C TYR A 199 4.78 1.66 -7.07
N LEU A 200 5.88 2.40 -7.06
CA LEU A 200 6.22 3.35 -8.15
C LEU A 200 6.41 2.64 -9.49
N ALA A 201 6.98 1.44 -9.51
CA ALA A 201 7.07 0.63 -10.72
C ALA A 201 5.69 0.23 -11.26
N LEU A 202 4.74 -0.11 -10.38
CA LEU A 202 3.34 -0.38 -10.77
C LEU A 202 2.65 0.90 -11.27
N GLU A 203 2.81 2.03 -10.57
CA GLU A 203 2.29 3.34 -11.00
C GLU A 203 2.80 3.69 -12.41
N CYS A 204 4.10 3.56 -12.66
CA CYS A 204 4.70 3.78 -13.97
C CYS A 204 4.04 2.94 -15.07
N LYS A 205 3.89 1.64 -14.82
CA LYS A 205 3.25 0.71 -15.76
C LYS A 205 1.81 1.12 -16.08
N LEU A 206 1.04 1.49 -15.05
CA LEU A 206 -0.37 1.85 -15.20
C LEU A 206 -0.54 3.23 -15.83
N LEU A 207 0.30 4.20 -15.50
CA LEU A 207 0.31 5.51 -16.14
C LEU A 207 0.65 5.43 -17.63
N LYS A 208 1.58 4.55 -18.02
CA LYS A 208 1.83 4.25 -19.45
C LYS A 208 0.62 3.62 -20.14
N LYS A 209 -0.09 2.71 -19.44
CA LYS A 209 -1.37 2.15 -19.95
C LYS A 209 -2.40 3.25 -20.16
N PHE A 210 -2.58 4.15 -19.19
CA PHE A 210 -3.52 5.26 -19.29
C PHE A 210 -3.14 6.24 -20.39
N ALA A 211 -1.86 6.57 -20.54
CA ALA A 211 -1.35 7.38 -21.65
C ALA A 211 -1.71 6.77 -23.01
N GLY A 212 -1.54 5.44 -23.15
CA GLY A 212 -1.94 4.70 -24.35
C GLY A 212 -3.45 4.76 -24.62
N ILE A 213 -4.29 4.63 -23.59
CA ILE A 213 -5.75 4.76 -23.71
C ILE A 213 -6.15 6.17 -24.18
N LEU A 214 -5.47 7.19 -23.67
CA LEU A 214 -5.75 8.60 -23.98
C LEU A 214 -5.09 9.09 -25.27
N GLY A 215 -4.18 8.29 -25.85
CA GLY A 215 -3.41 8.71 -27.03
C GLY A 215 -2.40 9.83 -26.74
N VAL A 216 -1.89 9.92 -25.51
CA VAL A 216 -0.88 10.92 -25.10
C VAL A 216 0.45 10.24 -24.78
N THR A 217 1.52 11.04 -24.73
CA THR A 217 2.84 10.54 -24.38
C THR A 217 3.01 10.52 -22.86
N PHE A 218 3.48 9.39 -22.32
CA PHE A 218 3.96 9.33 -20.93
C PHE A 218 5.30 10.07 -20.84
N ASP A 219 5.39 11.07 -19.97
CA ASP A 219 6.57 11.95 -19.80
C ASP A 219 7.18 11.87 -18.39
N GLY A 220 6.86 10.83 -17.62
CA GLY A 220 7.42 10.58 -16.29
C GLY A 220 8.74 9.83 -16.33
N PRO A 221 9.50 9.83 -15.21
CA PRO A 221 10.66 8.96 -15.08
C PRO A 221 10.26 7.48 -15.07
N ASP A 222 11.17 6.60 -15.46
CA ASP A 222 10.96 5.15 -15.45
C ASP A 222 12.21 4.42 -14.97
N TYR A 223 12.19 4.00 -13.73
CA TYR A 223 13.22 3.19 -13.09
C TYR A 223 12.74 1.76 -12.76
N SER A 224 11.56 1.38 -13.25
CA SER A 224 10.87 0.14 -12.88
C SER A 224 11.71 -1.12 -13.15
N SER A 225 12.52 -1.14 -14.21
CA SER A 225 13.36 -2.29 -14.56
C SER A 225 14.53 -2.54 -13.58
N GLN A 226 14.87 -1.57 -12.75
CA GLN A 226 15.99 -1.67 -11.81
C GLN A 226 15.57 -2.21 -10.45
N VAL A 227 14.29 -2.07 -10.08
CA VAL A 227 13.79 -2.29 -8.71
C VAL A 227 14.06 -3.72 -8.23
N ALA A 228 13.77 -4.71 -9.06
CA ALA A 228 13.87 -6.12 -8.67
C ALA A 228 15.31 -6.51 -8.27
N ASP A 229 16.29 -6.18 -9.09
CA ASP A 229 17.68 -6.52 -8.81
C ASP A 229 18.29 -5.64 -7.72
N TYR A 230 17.85 -4.39 -7.64
CA TYR A 230 18.37 -3.43 -6.67
C TYR A 230 18.05 -3.83 -5.22
N PHE A 231 16.84 -4.28 -4.93
CA PHE A 231 16.39 -4.59 -3.57
C PHE A 231 16.46 -6.07 -3.19
N PHE A 232 16.89 -6.96 -4.08
CA PHE A 232 16.94 -8.38 -3.79
C PHE A 232 18.31 -8.82 -3.26
N ASP A 233 18.35 -9.28 -2.02
CA ASP A 233 19.54 -9.89 -1.42
C ASP A 233 19.62 -11.36 -1.86
N LYS A 234 20.55 -11.66 -2.77
CA LYS A 234 20.73 -13.02 -3.31
C LYS A 234 21.23 -14.02 -2.28
N GLU A 235 21.94 -13.57 -1.24
CA GLU A 235 22.44 -14.44 -0.18
C GLU A 235 21.32 -14.86 0.78
N LYS A 236 20.42 -13.93 1.08
CA LYS A 236 19.26 -14.16 1.95
C LYS A 236 18.04 -14.71 1.18
N GLY A 237 18.01 -14.58 -0.14
CA GLY A 237 16.87 -14.95 -0.96
C GLY A 237 15.60 -14.16 -0.64
N PHE A 238 15.75 -12.85 -0.36
CA PHE A 238 14.63 -12.02 0.10
C PHE A 238 14.83 -10.56 -0.29
N PHE A 239 13.74 -9.76 -0.32
CA PHE A 239 13.78 -8.33 -0.58
C PHE A 239 13.96 -7.55 0.72
N PHE A 240 14.83 -6.53 0.68
CA PHE A 240 15.09 -5.64 1.80
C PHE A 240 15.29 -4.19 1.34
N ASP A 241 15.06 -3.24 2.23
CA ASP A 241 15.46 -1.84 2.06
C ASP A 241 16.99 -1.72 1.99
N ARG A 242 17.48 -0.61 1.44
CA ARG A 242 18.92 -0.33 1.33
C ARG A 242 19.29 1.00 1.97
N ARG A 243 20.42 1.03 2.66
CA ARG A 243 20.98 2.26 3.22
C ARG A 243 21.58 3.13 2.13
N LEU A 244 21.31 4.43 2.16
CA LEU A 244 21.92 5.40 1.23
C LEU A 244 23.42 5.49 1.36
N LYS A 245 23.95 5.37 2.59
CA LYS A 245 25.36 5.56 2.91
C LYS A 245 26.30 4.65 2.12
N ASP A 246 25.96 3.39 2.00
CA ASP A 246 26.86 2.35 1.47
C ASP A 246 26.13 1.30 0.62
N GLY A 247 24.82 1.44 0.43
CA GLY A 247 24.00 0.50 -0.30
C GLY A 247 23.82 -0.85 0.38
N SER A 248 24.15 -0.98 1.66
CA SER A 248 23.95 -2.23 2.39
C SER A 248 22.48 -2.51 2.62
N PHE A 249 22.11 -3.80 2.65
CA PHE A 249 20.75 -4.23 2.96
C PHE A 249 20.40 -4.06 4.43
N ILE A 250 19.19 -3.58 4.70
CA ILE A 250 18.58 -3.59 6.02
C ILE A 250 17.85 -4.92 6.17
N GLN A 251 18.54 -5.92 6.67
CA GLN A 251 18.12 -7.33 6.68
C GLN A 251 17.08 -7.62 7.78
N GLU A 252 16.02 -6.83 7.82
CA GLU A 252 14.87 -6.99 8.72
C GLU A 252 13.71 -7.60 7.90
N PRO A 253 13.49 -8.94 7.97
CA PRO A 253 12.53 -9.60 7.10
C PRO A 253 11.08 -9.23 7.49
N GLY A 254 10.42 -8.45 6.65
CA GLY A 254 9.09 -7.90 6.87
C GLY A 254 8.18 -7.96 5.65
N CYS A 255 6.98 -7.46 5.84
CA CYS A 255 5.89 -7.50 4.85
C CYS A 255 6.15 -6.61 3.62
N GLU A 256 7.04 -5.66 3.69
CA GLU A 256 7.48 -4.85 2.55
C GLU A 256 7.98 -5.72 1.38
N ALA A 257 8.48 -6.91 1.68
CA ALA A 257 8.92 -7.89 0.69
C ALA A 257 7.77 -8.56 -0.09
N TYR A 258 6.52 -8.45 0.36
CA TYR A 258 5.36 -8.98 -0.39
C TYR A 258 5.01 -8.08 -1.59
N THR A 259 5.33 -6.80 -1.51
CA THR A 259 4.97 -5.81 -2.53
C THR A 259 5.58 -6.11 -3.89
N PRO A 260 6.87 -6.47 -4.06
CA PRO A 260 7.41 -6.87 -5.35
C PRO A 260 6.71 -8.07 -6.00
N LEU A 261 6.12 -8.96 -5.21
CA LEU A 261 5.33 -10.08 -5.70
C LEU A 261 3.97 -9.60 -6.21
N TRP A 262 3.29 -8.78 -5.43
CA TRP A 262 1.97 -8.25 -5.78
C TRP A 262 2.02 -7.34 -7.00
N THR A 263 3.00 -6.46 -7.10
CA THR A 263 3.21 -5.56 -8.24
C THR A 263 3.76 -6.25 -9.49
N LYS A 264 4.17 -7.51 -9.39
CA LYS A 264 4.85 -8.29 -10.45
C LYS A 264 6.21 -7.73 -10.85
N VAL A 265 6.86 -6.98 -9.98
CA VAL A 265 8.22 -6.47 -10.18
C VAL A 265 9.27 -7.58 -10.03
N ALA A 266 9.06 -8.48 -9.06
CA ALA A 266 9.98 -9.59 -8.82
C ALA A 266 10.08 -10.53 -10.03
N THR A 267 11.26 -11.14 -10.24
CA THR A 267 11.41 -12.23 -11.19
C THR A 267 10.89 -13.55 -10.63
N ALA A 268 10.55 -14.51 -11.49
CA ALA A 268 10.11 -15.83 -11.05
C ALA A 268 11.16 -16.54 -10.19
N ASP A 269 12.45 -16.38 -10.51
CA ASP A 269 13.54 -16.97 -9.72
C ASP A 269 13.67 -16.33 -8.33
N GLN A 270 13.47 -15.01 -8.23
CA GLN A 270 13.45 -14.32 -6.95
C GLN A 270 12.29 -14.80 -6.07
N VAL A 271 11.10 -14.91 -6.62
CA VAL A 271 9.93 -15.46 -5.89
C VAL A 271 10.20 -16.89 -5.43
N LYS A 272 10.76 -17.74 -6.30
CA LYS A 272 11.14 -19.11 -5.94
C LYS A 272 12.14 -19.13 -4.79
N ALA A 273 13.11 -18.24 -4.77
CA ALA A 273 14.09 -18.11 -3.70
C ALA A 273 13.47 -17.67 -2.36
N MET A 274 12.37 -16.90 -2.41
CA MET A 274 11.65 -16.45 -1.20
C MET A 274 10.79 -17.55 -0.55
N LEU A 275 10.36 -18.57 -1.31
CA LEU A 275 9.41 -19.57 -0.82
C LEU A 275 9.84 -20.26 0.49
N PRO A 276 11.11 -20.64 0.70
CA PRO A 276 11.51 -21.26 1.97
C PRO A 276 11.20 -20.41 3.20
N LEU A 277 11.34 -19.08 3.09
CA LEU A 277 10.98 -18.17 4.19
C LEU A 277 9.47 -17.98 4.30
N LEU A 278 8.80 -17.75 3.17
CA LEU A 278 7.35 -17.47 3.12
C LEU A 278 6.51 -18.66 3.61
N THR A 279 6.99 -19.88 3.41
CA THR A 279 6.28 -21.12 3.82
C THR A 279 6.72 -21.67 5.17
N ASP A 280 7.72 -21.08 5.80
CA ASP A 280 8.19 -21.49 7.12
C ASP A 280 7.19 -21.06 8.20
N THR A 281 6.69 -22.03 8.96
CA THR A 281 5.71 -21.81 10.04
C THR A 281 6.29 -21.05 11.24
N ALA A 282 7.61 -21.05 11.40
CA ALA A 282 8.29 -20.24 12.40
C ALA A 282 8.49 -18.77 11.97
N LYS A 283 8.26 -18.45 10.69
CA LYS A 283 8.53 -17.13 10.12
C LYS A 283 7.25 -16.44 9.60
N PHE A 284 6.83 -16.77 8.38
CA PHE A 284 5.73 -16.10 7.70
C PHE A 284 4.47 -16.94 7.54
N SER A 285 4.56 -18.26 7.61
CA SER A 285 3.41 -19.18 7.53
C SER A 285 2.81 -19.45 8.91
N THR A 286 2.55 -18.40 9.69
CA THR A 286 1.98 -18.47 11.04
C THR A 286 0.53 -18.95 11.03
N TYR A 287 -0.12 -19.12 12.18
CA TYR A 287 -1.50 -19.60 12.28
C TYR A 287 -2.46 -18.75 11.42
N ILE A 288 -2.43 -17.42 11.52
CA ILE A 288 -2.92 -16.54 10.48
C ILE A 288 -1.69 -16.13 9.67
N PRO A 289 -1.63 -16.39 8.34
CA PRO A 289 -0.40 -16.25 7.58
C PRO A 289 -0.03 -14.81 7.27
N PHE A 290 1.26 -14.61 7.03
CA PHE A 290 1.88 -13.39 6.56
C PHE A 290 1.86 -12.22 7.55
N PRO A 291 2.53 -12.42 8.72
CA PRO A 291 2.77 -11.35 9.67
C PRO A 291 3.61 -10.21 9.05
N THR A 292 3.56 -9.05 9.68
CA THR A 292 4.31 -7.86 9.23
C THR A 292 5.82 -7.98 9.43
N VAL A 293 6.25 -8.90 10.29
CA VAL A 293 7.66 -9.26 10.53
C VAL A 293 7.74 -10.77 10.72
N ALA A 294 8.83 -11.40 10.31
CA ALA A 294 9.07 -12.81 10.56
C ALA A 294 8.90 -13.14 12.05
N ALA A 295 8.12 -14.17 12.38
CA ALA A 295 7.72 -14.45 13.76
C ALA A 295 8.87 -14.93 14.66
N ASP A 296 9.99 -15.35 14.08
CA ASP A 296 11.24 -15.69 14.80
C ASP A 296 12.20 -14.49 14.94
N HIS A 297 11.81 -13.29 14.48
CA HIS A 297 12.63 -12.10 14.59
C HIS A 297 12.79 -11.68 16.07
N PRO A 298 14.00 -11.29 16.56
CA PRO A 298 14.22 -10.93 17.96
C PRO A 298 13.35 -9.78 18.48
N LYS A 299 12.95 -8.86 17.59
CA LYS A 299 12.07 -7.73 17.92
C LYS A 299 10.60 -8.00 17.60
N TYR A 300 10.25 -9.22 17.20
CA TYR A 300 8.86 -9.59 16.92
C TYR A 300 7.98 -9.38 18.15
N ASN A 301 6.84 -8.71 17.94
CA ASN A 301 5.85 -8.48 18.98
C ASN A 301 4.44 -8.68 18.41
N PRO A 302 3.71 -9.74 18.82
CA PRO A 302 2.37 -10.04 18.28
C PRO A 302 1.31 -8.97 18.60
N ARG A 303 1.64 -7.97 19.42
CA ARG A 303 0.81 -6.79 19.75
C ARG A 303 1.51 -5.49 19.38
N GLY A 304 2.54 -5.55 18.57
CA GLY A 304 3.44 -4.44 18.28
C GLY A 304 3.04 -3.56 17.10
N TYR A 305 1.78 -3.56 16.69
CA TYR A 305 1.24 -2.78 15.57
C TYR A 305 1.84 -3.22 14.22
N TRP A 306 2.90 -2.60 13.72
CA TRP A 306 3.61 -3.03 12.49
C TRP A 306 4.87 -3.88 12.77
N ARG A 307 5.01 -4.41 13.98
CA ARG A 307 6.16 -5.21 14.44
C ARG A 307 5.83 -6.68 14.70
N GLY A 308 4.84 -7.21 14.00
CA GLY A 308 4.44 -8.62 14.13
C GLY A 308 2.99 -8.94 13.73
N PRO A 309 1.98 -8.16 14.15
CA PRO A 309 0.57 -8.45 13.81
C PRO A 309 0.31 -8.65 12.32
N ILE A 310 -0.80 -9.32 12.04
CA ILE A 310 -1.33 -9.50 10.70
C ILE A 310 -2.11 -8.25 10.30
N TRP A 311 -1.75 -7.69 9.15
CA TRP A 311 -2.52 -6.66 8.46
C TRP A 311 -3.07 -7.24 7.17
N LEU A 312 -4.39 -7.21 6.99
CA LEU A 312 -5.05 -7.94 5.90
C LEU A 312 -4.67 -7.46 4.51
N ASP A 313 -4.32 -6.20 4.35
CA ASP A 313 -3.81 -5.67 3.09
C ASP A 313 -2.47 -6.30 2.71
N GLN A 314 -1.57 -6.47 3.68
CA GLN A 314 -0.28 -7.12 3.47
C GLN A 314 -0.43 -8.63 3.21
N THR A 315 -1.32 -9.29 3.95
CA THR A 315 -1.70 -10.69 3.69
C THR A 315 -2.27 -10.85 2.28
N TYR A 316 -3.13 -9.92 1.85
CA TYR A 316 -3.66 -9.89 0.48
C TYR A 316 -2.55 -9.75 -0.56
N PHE A 317 -1.59 -8.86 -0.34
CA PHE A 317 -0.44 -8.70 -1.25
C PHE A 317 0.39 -9.97 -1.36
N ALA A 318 0.67 -10.64 -0.25
CA ALA A 318 1.40 -11.92 -0.25
C ALA A 318 0.65 -13.01 -1.03
N ILE A 319 -0.63 -13.21 -0.75
CA ILE A 319 -1.47 -14.24 -1.41
C ILE A 319 -1.63 -13.94 -2.91
N ARG A 320 -1.95 -12.70 -3.27
CA ARG A 320 -2.04 -12.29 -4.68
C ARG A 320 -0.69 -12.38 -5.38
N GLY A 321 0.38 -12.03 -4.66
CA GLY A 321 1.74 -12.17 -5.14
C GLY A 321 2.06 -13.61 -5.51
N LEU A 322 1.83 -14.57 -4.64
CA LEU A 322 2.03 -16.00 -4.93
C LEU A 322 1.22 -16.44 -6.17
N ARG A 323 -0.03 -16.01 -6.27
CA ARG A 323 -0.90 -16.30 -7.42
C ARG A 323 -0.36 -15.71 -8.72
N ASN A 324 0.23 -14.52 -8.68
CA ASN A 324 0.81 -13.87 -9.85
C ASN A 324 1.93 -14.68 -10.51
N TYR A 325 2.61 -15.54 -9.74
CA TYR A 325 3.71 -16.39 -10.21
C TYR A 325 3.34 -17.87 -10.34
N GLY A 326 2.03 -18.18 -10.35
CA GLY A 326 1.53 -19.53 -10.63
C GLY A 326 1.42 -20.44 -9.41
N TYR A 327 1.71 -19.97 -8.19
CA TYR A 327 1.55 -20.74 -6.95
C TYR A 327 0.08 -20.75 -6.48
N ASN A 328 -0.85 -21.11 -7.40
CA ASN A 328 -2.28 -21.00 -7.18
C ASN A 328 -2.79 -21.86 -6.03
N LYS A 329 -2.34 -23.12 -5.95
CA LYS A 329 -2.73 -24.04 -4.87
C LYS A 329 -2.33 -23.49 -3.50
N MET A 330 -1.09 -23.02 -3.38
CA MET A 330 -0.59 -22.40 -2.15
C MET A 330 -1.39 -21.15 -1.77
N ALA A 331 -1.69 -20.30 -2.76
CA ALA A 331 -2.52 -19.10 -2.56
C ALA A 331 -3.94 -19.46 -2.11
N ASP A 332 -4.54 -20.52 -2.65
CA ASP A 332 -5.86 -21.01 -2.23
C ASP A 332 -5.83 -21.53 -0.79
N GLU A 333 -4.81 -22.32 -0.43
CA GLU A 333 -4.63 -22.84 0.93
C GLU A 333 -4.49 -21.71 1.96
N TYR A 334 -3.68 -20.69 1.69
CA TYR A 334 -3.56 -19.51 2.57
C TYR A 334 -4.84 -18.68 2.62
N THR A 335 -5.55 -18.53 1.51
CA THR A 335 -6.85 -17.85 1.50
C THR A 335 -7.85 -18.56 2.43
N LEU A 336 -7.93 -19.89 2.36
CA LEU A 336 -8.80 -20.69 3.22
C LEU A 336 -8.38 -20.59 4.69
N GLN A 337 -7.08 -20.57 4.99
CA GLN A 337 -6.59 -20.35 6.35
C GLN A 337 -7.07 -19.00 6.91
N VAL A 338 -6.98 -17.92 6.13
CA VAL A 338 -7.49 -16.61 6.53
C VAL A 338 -8.99 -16.67 6.77
N PHE A 339 -9.76 -17.25 5.84
CA PHE A 339 -11.22 -17.34 5.97
C PHE A 339 -11.67 -18.17 7.17
N ASP A 340 -10.92 -19.21 7.53
CA ASP A 340 -11.28 -20.12 8.62
C ASP A 340 -10.82 -19.63 9.99
N ARG A 341 -9.73 -18.85 10.03
CA ARG A 341 -9.04 -18.53 11.29
C ARG A 341 -9.18 -17.08 11.71
N LEU A 342 -9.49 -16.16 10.78
CA LEU A 342 -9.63 -14.76 11.10
C LEU A 342 -10.98 -14.48 11.77
N GLN A 343 -10.94 -13.96 12.99
CA GLN A 343 -12.12 -13.53 13.71
C GLN A 343 -12.83 -12.37 12.99
N GLY A 344 -14.14 -12.38 12.96
CA GLY A 344 -14.97 -11.32 12.38
C GLY A 344 -15.40 -11.56 10.93
N LEU A 345 -14.83 -12.54 10.22
CA LEU A 345 -15.23 -12.82 8.84
C LEU A 345 -16.53 -13.63 8.74
N LYS A 346 -16.75 -14.60 9.60
CA LYS A 346 -17.88 -15.54 9.54
C LYS A 346 -18.94 -15.30 10.63
N GLU A 347 -18.54 -14.71 11.72
CA GLU A 347 -19.39 -14.43 12.89
C GLU A 347 -19.77 -12.94 13.01
N GLY A 348 -20.54 -12.59 14.05
CA GLY A 348 -20.99 -11.22 14.30
C GLY A 348 -19.93 -10.26 14.83
N ALA A 349 -18.72 -10.75 15.15
CA ALA A 349 -17.63 -9.91 15.63
C ALA A 349 -17.16 -8.89 14.55
N PRO A 350 -16.60 -7.74 14.94
CA PRO A 350 -16.07 -6.77 13.98
C PRO A 350 -14.84 -7.33 13.24
N ILE A 351 -14.57 -6.77 12.06
CA ILE A 351 -13.27 -6.92 11.40
C ILE A 351 -12.35 -5.88 12.04
N HIS A 352 -11.20 -6.33 12.56
CA HIS A 352 -10.23 -5.47 13.24
C HIS A 352 -9.19 -4.90 12.27
N GLU A 353 -8.55 -3.82 12.66
CA GLU A 353 -7.46 -3.18 11.92
C GLU A 353 -6.26 -4.14 11.73
N ASN A 354 -5.91 -4.87 12.78
CA ASN A 354 -4.87 -5.89 12.75
C ASN A 354 -5.20 -7.05 13.70
N TYR A 355 -4.46 -8.15 13.56
CA TYR A 355 -4.70 -9.39 14.30
C TYR A 355 -3.41 -9.99 14.85
N GLY A 356 -3.49 -10.70 15.96
CA GLY A 356 -2.39 -11.53 16.42
C GLY A 356 -2.12 -12.72 15.47
N THR A 357 -0.90 -13.22 15.50
CA THR A 357 -0.46 -14.35 14.66
C THR A 357 -0.79 -15.72 15.23
N HIS A 358 -1.28 -15.77 16.47
CA HIS A 358 -1.60 -17.00 17.21
C HIS A 358 -3.09 -17.06 17.54
N ARG A 359 -3.55 -18.24 18.01
CA ARG A 359 -4.92 -18.46 18.48
C ARG A 359 -5.28 -17.57 19.66
#